data_6f46efa84cb9d1847957932e588ef08a
#
_entry.id   6f46efa84cb9d1847957932e588ef08a
#
_cell.length_a   1.000
_cell.length_b   1.000
_cell.length_c   1.000
_cell.angle_alpha   90.00
_cell.angle_beta   90.00
_cell.angle_gamma   90.00
#
_symmetry.space_group_name_H-M   'P 1'
#
loop_
_entity.id
_entity.type
_entity.pdbx_description
1 polymer ?
#
loop_
_entity_poly.entity_id
_entity_poly.type
_entity_poly.pdbx_seq_one_letter_code
_entity_poly.pdbx_strand_id
1 'polypeptide(L)'
;ERRSCLVGSEMCIRDRTLVSLMHINNETGTMIDLEEFGKICKSNNALFHSDTVQTIGHYNIDLDKINIDFMTCSAHKFHGPKGVGFAYIKNGQTVKPFIEGGAQERGYRGGTESIHNIVGLKTAIDISYENLENDSKKVKELKDHFIKTVMERIPETKINGKHNINESSYAILNLCLPINIDKKTILNFKLDLAGISCSSGSACQSGSSQPSHVLSEMLSDDDMKKISLRFSFSKFNTIKEVDYVVEFLKNFVEEN
;
A
#
# COMPACT_ATOMS: atom_id res chain seq x y z
N GLU A 1 -27.65 5.51 -5.19
CA GLU A 1 -27.21 5.35 -3.80
C GLU A 1 -25.88 4.60 -3.83
N ARG A 2 -24.79 5.31 -3.62
CA ARG A 2 -23.44 4.73 -3.55
C ARG A 2 -23.30 4.07 -2.19
N ARG A 3 -23.26 2.76 -2.18
CA ARG A 3 -22.99 2.01 -0.95
C ARG A 3 -21.49 2.03 -0.71
N SER A 4 -21.06 2.81 0.28
CA SER A 4 -19.69 2.74 0.79
C SER A 4 -19.41 1.32 1.31
N CYS A 5 -18.14 0.88 1.24
CA CYS A 5 -17.68 -0.42 1.76
C CYS A 5 -17.88 -0.63 3.27
N LEU A 6 -18.52 0.28 3.97
CA LEU A 6 -18.97 0.16 5.35
C LEU A 6 -20.34 -0.53 5.49
N VAL A 7 -20.90 -1.04 4.41
CA VAL A 7 -22.11 -1.83 4.46
C VAL A 7 -21.75 -3.25 4.87
N GLY A 8 -21.47 -3.43 6.15
CA GLY A 8 -21.83 -4.69 6.75
C GLY A 8 -23.31 -4.89 6.44
N SER A 9 -23.66 -5.97 5.74
CA SER A 9 -25.05 -6.31 5.55
C SER A 9 -25.78 -6.20 6.89
N GLU A 10 -27.03 -5.77 6.90
CA GLU A 10 -27.85 -5.71 8.13
C GLU A 10 -27.86 -7.03 8.91
N MET A 11 -27.49 -8.14 8.28
CA MET A 11 -27.26 -9.44 8.90
C MET A 11 -26.06 -9.48 9.86
N CYS A 12 -25.06 -8.59 9.71
CA CYS A 12 -23.90 -8.51 10.62
C CYS A 12 -24.18 -7.69 11.88
N ILE A 13 -25.28 -6.95 11.94
CA ILE A 13 -25.61 -6.00 13.01
C ILE A 13 -26.13 -6.72 14.28
N ARG A 14 -26.44 -8.02 14.22
CA ARG A 14 -27.19 -8.67 15.31
C ARG A 14 -26.34 -9.21 16.45
N ASP A 15 -25.10 -9.63 16.24
CA ASP A 15 -24.24 -10.19 17.30
C ASP A 15 -22.73 -10.10 17.06
N ARG A 16 -22.23 -9.90 15.82
CA ARG A 16 -20.78 -9.71 15.55
C ARG A 16 -20.58 -8.79 14.37
N THR A 17 -19.71 -7.81 14.54
CA THR A 17 -19.28 -6.90 13.47
C THR A 17 -17.77 -7.03 13.28
N LEU A 18 -17.33 -7.19 12.04
CA LEU A 18 -15.93 -7.13 11.67
C LEU A 18 -15.72 -5.88 10.81
N VAL A 19 -14.86 -4.98 11.28
CA VAL A 19 -14.35 -3.85 10.49
C VAL A 19 -13.00 -4.26 9.91
N SER A 20 -12.88 -4.21 8.59
CA SER A 20 -11.65 -4.55 7.88
C SER A 20 -11.20 -3.36 7.04
N LEU A 21 -10.05 -2.77 7.40
CA LEU A 21 -9.47 -1.62 6.73
C LEU A 21 -7.97 -1.85 6.50
N MET A 22 -7.45 -1.45 5.35
CA MET A 22 -6.00 -1.43 5.19
C MET A 22 -5.40 -0.23 5.93
N HIS A 23 -4.25 -0.44 6.57
CA HIS A 23 -3.55 0.66 7.25
C HIS A 23 -3.03 1.69 6.25
N ILE A 24 -2.33 1.23 5.23
CA ILE A 24 -1.77 2.08 4.18
C ILE A 24 -2.31 1.63 2.84
N ASN A 25 -2.98 2.54 2.13
CA ASN A 25 -3.49 2.26 0.80
C ASN A 25 -2.34 2.02 -0.18
N ASN A 26 -2.35 0.90 -0.86
CA ASN A 26 -1.27 0.47 -1.76
C ASN A 26 -1.21 1.25 -3.08
N GLU A 27 -2.21 2.07 -3.40
CA GLU A 27 -2.23 2.89 -4.61
C GLU A 27 -1.87 4.34 -4.33
N THR A 28 -2.46 4.94 -3.29
CA THR A 28 -2.29 6.36 -2.96
C THR A 28 -1.28 6.63 -1.85
N GLY A 29 -0.96 5.60 -1.06
CA GLY A 29 -0.12 5.77 0.12
C GLY A 29 -0.86 6.39 1.32
N THR A 30 -2.15 6.72 1.21
CA THR A 30 -2.94 7.27 2.32
C THR A 30 -2.95 6.31 3.51
N MET A 31 -2.72 6.84 4.69
CA MET A 31 -2.66 6.11 5.96
C MET A 31 -3.86 6.43 6.84
N ILE A 32 -4.38 5.44 7.57
CA ILE A 32 -5.35 5.61 8.66
C ILE A 32 -4.65 5.51 10.01
N ASP A 33 -5.24 6.10 11.04
CA ASP A 33 -4.79 5.94 12.43
C ASP A 33 -5.35 4.63 13.02
N LEU A 34 -4.49 3.59 13.11
CA LEU A 34 -4.89 2.28 13.65
C LEU A 34 -5.34 2.36 15.12
N GLU A 35 -4.75 3.27 15.90
CA GLU A 35 -5.09 3.40 17.31
C GLU A 35 -6.48 4.02 17.48
N GLU A 36 -6.80 5.05 16.70
CA GLU A 36 -8.12 5.69 16.69
C GLU A 36 -9.20 4.71 16.22
N PHE A 37 -9.00 4.06 15.08
CA PHE A 37 -9.94 3.06 14.54
C PHE A 37 -10.12 1.87 15.48
N GLY A 38 -9.03 1.40 16.11
CA GLY A 38 -9.10 0.35 17.11
C GLY A 38 -9.93 0.73 18.35
N LYS A 39 -9.84 1.98 18.81
CA LYS A 39 -10.68 2.52 19.91
C LYS A 39 -12.15 2.57 19.49
N ILE A 40 -12.45 3.04 18.29
CA ILE A 40 -13.83 3.09 17.74
C ILE A 40 -14.41 1.68 17.65
N CYS A 41 -13.68 0.72 17.08
CA CYS A 41 -14.12 -0.66 16.98
C CYS A 41 -14.43 -1.27 18.36
N LYS A 42 -13.50 -1.10 19.30
CA LYS A 42 -13.67 -1.60 20.68
C LYS A 42 -14.88 -0.99 21.38
N SER A 43 -15.12 0.31 21.25
CA SER A 43 -16.26 0.99 21.87
C SER A 43 -17.60 0.56 21.28
N ASN A 44 -17.60 0.04 20.04
CA ASN A 44 -18.79 -0.49 19.36
C ASN A 44 -18.88 -2.02 19.37
N ASN A 45 -18.07 -2.68 20.20
CA ASN A 45 -18.00 -4.16 20.29
C ASN A 45 -17.78 -4.84 18.93
N ALA A 46 -17.00 -4.21 18.06
CA ALA A 46 -16.64 -4.71 16.74
C ALA A 46 -15.21 -5.28 16.75
N LEU A 47 -15.00 -6.38 16.03
CA LEU A 47 -13.67 -6.90 15.75
C LEU A 47 -12.97 -6.01 14.71
N PHE A 48 -11.67 -5.80 14.89
CA PHE A 48 -10.87 -4.99 13.97
C PHE A 48 -9.79 -5.81 13.28
N HIS A 49 -9.87 -5.85 11.96
CA HIS A 49 -8.84 -6.38 11.08
C HIS A 49 -8.19 -5.25 10.30
N SER A 50 -6.86 -5.28 10.18
CA SER A 50 -6.16 -4.41 9.25
C SER A 50 -5.23 -5.20 8.32
N ASP A 51 -5.31 -4.91 7.03
CA ASP A 51 -4.25 -5.26 6.10
C ASP A 51 -3.06 -4.31 6.34
N THR A 52 -1.98 -4.87 6.89
CA THR A 52 -0.75 -4.16 7.22
C THR A 52 0.41 -4.52 6.28
N VAL A 53 0.09 -5.02 5.09
CA VAL A 53 1.07 -5.44 4.07
C VAL A 53 2.01 -4.29 3.67
N GLN A 54 1.53 -3.05 3.64
CA GLN A 54 2.35 -1.87 3.34
C GLN A 54 2.99 -1.24 4.60
N THR A 55 2.80 -1.85 5.77
CA THR A 55 3.21 -1.28 7.07
C THR A 55 4.36 -2.04 7.69
N ILE A 56 4.24 -3.37 7.76
CA ILE A 56 5.25 -4.23 8.38
C ILE A 56 6.59 -4.07 7.65
N GLY A 57 7.65 -3.88 8.44
CA GLY A 57 8.99 -3.58 7.93
C GLY A 57 9.22 -2.11 7.54
N HIS A 58 8.17 -1.26 7.62
CA HIS A 58 8.23 0.17 7.29
C HIS A 58 7.84 1.08 8.45
N TYR A 59 7.02 0.61 9.38
CA TYR A 59 6.53 1.36 10.54
C TYR A 59 6.52 0.49 11.78
N ASN A 60 6.76 1.10 12.92
CA ASN A 60 6.59 0.43 14.21
C ASN A 60 5.09 0.25 14.49
N ILE A 61 4.71 -0.97 14.88
CA ILE A 61 3.37 -1.30 15.38
C ILE A 61 3.52 -1.79 16.81
N ASP A 62 2.87 -1.09 17.74
CA ASP A 62 2.81 -1.46 19.15
C ASP A 62 1.44 -2.07 19.44
N LEU A 63 1.39 -3.40 19.53
CA LEU A 63 0.16 -4.16 19.73
C LEU A 63 -0.45 -3.96 21.13
N ASP A 64 0.30 -3.45 22.08
CA ASP A 64 -0.21 -3.14 23.41
C ASP A 64 -1.04 -1.84 23.40
N LYS A 65 -0.78 -0.95 22.45
CA LYS A 65 -1.52 0.30 22.30
C LYS A 65 -2.70 0.21 21.34
N ILE A 66 -2.63 -0.67 20.35
CA ILE A 66 -3.63 -0.78 19.29
C ILE A 66 -4.65 -1.86 19.64
N ASN A 67 -5.93 -1.50 19.67
CA ASN A 67 -7.01 -2.48 19.83
C ASN A 67 -7.31 -3.16 18.49
N ILE A 68 -6.44 -4.06 18.06
CA ILE A 68 -6.58 -4.83 16.82
C ILE A 68 -6.73 -6.31 17.14
N ASP A 69 -7.57 -7.00 16.40
CA ASP A 69 -7.84 -8.43 16.57
C ASP A 69 -7.14 -9.28 15.53
N PHE A 70 -6.97 -8.73 14.31
CA PHE A 70 -6.32 -9.43 13.20
C PHE A 70 -5.45 -8.48 12.39
N MET A 71 -4.27 -8.97 11.96
CA MET A 71 -3.43 -8.28 10.97
C MET A 71 -2.91 -9.26 9.94
N THR A 72 -2.61 -8.76 8.76
CA THR A 72 -1.99 -9.54 7.68
C THR A 72 -0.73 -8.87 7.16
N CYS A 73 0.24 -9.69 6.75
CA CYS A 73 1.54 -9.25 6.26
C CYS A 73 2.00 -10.09 5.07
N SER A 74 2.80 -9.51 4.19
CA SER A 74 3.47 -10.19 3.06
C SER A 74 4.94 -9.82 2.99
N ALA A 75 5.81 -10.84 3.08
CA ALA A 75 7.27 -10.65 3.17
C ALA A 75 7.88 -9.86 2.01
N HIS A 76 7.39 -10.06 0.80
CA HIS A 76 7.93 -9.41 -0.41
C HIS A 76 7.73 -7.88 -0.43
N LYS A 77 7.00 -7.31 0.51
CA LYS A 77 6.83 -5.85 0.62
C LYS A 77 7.94 -5.16 1.40
N PHE A 78 8.74 -5.94 2.14
CA PHE A 78 9.93 -5.47 2.85
C PHE A 78 11.15 -6.33 2.54
N HIS A 79 11.31 -6.66 1.26
CA HIS A 79 12.47 -7.38 0.67
C HIS A 79 12.61 -8.84 1.10
N GLY A 80 11.58 -9.44 1.68
CA GLY A 80 11.53 -10.86 1.97
C GLY A 80 11.08 -11.72 0.77
N PRO A 81 11.00 -13.05 0.93
CA PRO A 81 10.59 -13.95 -0.13
C PRO A 81 9.15 -13.74 -0.59
N LYS A 82 8.86 -14.00 -1.85
CA LYS A 82 7.49 -14.10 -2.37
C LYS A 82 6.83 -15.40 -1.87
N GLY A 83 5.51 -15.38 -1.76
CA GLY A 83 4.72 -16.57 -1.41
C GLY A 83 4.69 -16.87 0.10
N VAL A 84 5.16 -15.98 0.95
CA VAL A 84 5.09 -16.09 2.42
C VAL A 84 4.66 -14.78 3.05
N GLY A 85 3.92 -14.89 4.12
CA GLY A 85 3.49 -13.81 4.99
C GLY A 85 3.07 -14.37 6.35
N PHE A 86 2.49 -13.57 7.20
CA PHE A 86 1.89 -14.02 8.44
C PHE A 86 0.54 -13.36 8.68
N ALA A 87 -0.28 -14.01 9.49
CA ALA A 87 -1.47 -13.44 10.08
C ALA A 87 -1.27 -13.35 11.61
N TYR A 88 -1.48 -12.18 12.16
CA TYR A 88 -1.66 -12.01 13.60
C TYR A 88 -3.12 -12.24 13.95
N ILE A 89 -3.34 -13.09 14.94
CA ILE A 89 -4.67 -13.38 15.51
C ILE A 89 -4.55 -13.17 17.01
N LYS A 90 -5.30 -12.22 17.55
CA LYS A 90 -5.29 -11.90 18.97
C LYS A 90 -5.78 -13.11 19.80
N ASN A 91 -5.14 -13.34 20.94
CA ASN A 91 -5.55 -14.41 21.86
C ASN A 91 -7.03 -14.31 22.23
N GLY A 92 -7.73 -15.45 22.20
CA GLY A 92 -9.15 -15.54 22.47
C GLY A 92 -10.05 -15.41 21.23
N GLN A 93 -9.51 -15.01 20.08
CA GLN A 93 -10.25 -15.02 18.82
C GLN A 93 -10.22 -16.42 18.20
N THR A 94 -11.36 -16.87 17.70
CA THR A 94 -11.50 -18.18 17.05
C THR A 94 -11.77 -17.99 15.57
N VAL A 95 -10.88 -18.51 14.74
CA VAL A 95 -11.02 -18.54 13.28
C VAL A 95 -11.03 -19.98 12.83
N LYS A 96 -12.04 -20.36 12.03
CA LYS A 96 -12.05 -21.68 11.40
C LYS A 96 -11.04 -21.69 10.25
N PRO A 97 -10.24 -22.77 10.10
CA PRO A 97 -9.33 -22.89 8.97
C PRO A 97 -10.13 -22.93 7.66
N PHE A 98 -9.69 -22.14 6.67
CA PHE A 98 -10.22 -22.20 5.31
C PHE A 98 -9.50 -23.28 4.48
N ILE A 99 -8.21 -23.51 4.77
CA ILE A 99 -7.41 -24.57 4.17
C ILE A 99 -7.34 -25.71 5.19
N GLU A 100 -8.16 -26.74 4.96
CA GLU A 100 -8.23 -27.91 5.83
C GLU A 100 -7.08 -28.87 5.55
N GLY A 101 -6.74 -29.73 6.53
CA GLY A 101 -5.68 -30.74 6.43
C GLY A 101 -5.14 -31.15 7.79
N GLY A 102 -3.83 -31.25 7.91
CA GLY A 102 -3.17 -31.55 9.19
C GLY A 102 -3.25 -30.39 10.19
N ALA A 103 -2.74 -30.61 11.39
CA ALA A 103 -2.78 -29.65 12.50
C ALA A 103 -1.67 -28.58 12.44
N GLN A 104 -1.09 -28.33 11.25
CA GLN A 104 -0.09 -27.28 11.08
C GLN A 104 -0.66 -25.90 11.47
N GLU A 105 0.22 -24.95 11.74
CA GLU A 105 -0.15 -23.60 12.18
C GLU A 105 -1.16 -23.64 13.36
N ARG A 106 -0.99 -24.56 14.30
CA ARG A 106 -1.90 -24.79 15.44
C ARG A 106 -3.35 -25.06 15.01
N GLY A 107 -3.54 -25.69 13.85
CA GLY A 107 -4.86 -25.99 13.29
C GLY A 107 -5.52 -24.84 12.51
N TYR A 108 -4.85 -23.71 12.36
CA TYR A 108 -5.41 -22.58 11.60
C TYR A 108 -5.22 -22.69 10.10
N ARG A 109 -4.27 -23.49 9.63
CA ARG A 109 -3.99 -23.68 8.20
C ARG A 109 -3.28 -25.00 7.97
N GLY A 110 -3.92 -25.93 7.27
CA GLY A 110 -3.33 -27.22 6.92
C GLY A 110 -2.25 -27.11 5.82
N GLY A 111 -1.34 -28.08 5.78
CA GLY A 111 -0.24 -28.19 4.82
C GLY A 111 1.13 -27.94 5.45
N THR A 112 2.14 -28.62 4.91
CA THR A 112 3.53 -28.53 5.41
C THR A 112 4.06 -27.10 5.35
N GLU A 113 4.74 -26.69 6.40
CA GLU A 113 5.34 -25.34 6.52
C GLU A 113 6.52 -25.19 5.55
N SER A 114 6.58 -24.04 4.89
CA SER A 114 7.68 -23.67 4.01
C SER A 114 8.83 -23.06 4.82
N ILE A 115 9.64 -23.90 5.47
CA ILE A 115 10.68 -23.50 6.41
C ILE A 115 11.64 -22.46 5.83
N HIS A 116 12.11 -22.66 4.59
CA HIS A 116 13.02 -21.72 3.94
C HIS A 116 12.39 -20.34 3.73
N ASN A 117 11.11 -20.28 3.39
CA ASN A 117 10.41 -19.00 3.27
C ASN A 117 10.16 -18.33 4.62
N ILE A 118 9.86 -19.13 5.66
CA ILE A 118 9.67 -18.63 7.03
C ILE A 118 10.97 -18.04 7.56
N VAL A 119 12.11 -18.71 7.36
CA VAL A 119 13.43 -18.17 7.73
C VAL A 119 13.75 -16.90 6.96
N GLY A 120 13.46 -16.87 5.66
CA GLY A 120 13.64 -15.68 4.83
C GLY A 120 12.76 -14.50 5.29
N LEU A 121 11.50 -14.76 5.65
CA LEU A 121 10.59 -13.76 6.22
C LEU A 121 11.14 -13.21 7.55
N LYS A 122 11.57 -14.09 8.46
CA LYS A 122 12.18 -13.67 9.74
C LYS A 122 13.39 -12.77 9.50
N THR A 123 14.31 -13.20 8.64
CA THR A 123 15.52 -12.42 8.32
C THR A 123 15.18 -11.04 7.74
N ALA A 124 14.19 -10.97 6.86
CA ALA A 124 13.74 -9.71 6.29
C ALA A 124 13.12 -8.76 7.34
N ILE A 125 12.35 -9.30 8.29
CA ILE A 125 11.81 -8.54 9.42
C ILE A 125 12.96 -7.99 10.27
N ASP A 126 13.89 -8.83 10.70
CA ASP A 126 15.00 -8.43 11.56
C ASP A 126 15.78 -7.27 10.92
N ILE A 127 16.20 -7.43 9.65
CA ILE A 127 16.94 -6.40 8.89
C ILE A 127 16.13 -5.10 8.75
N SER A 128 14.83 -5.20 8.49
CA SER A 128 13.98 -4.03 8.30
C SER A 128 13.82 -3.21 9.57
N TYR A 129 13.61 -3.86 10.71
CA TYR A 129 13.46 -3.16 11.99
C TYR A 129 14.78 -2.69 12.59
N GLU A 130 15.89 -3.40 12.37
CA GLU A 130 17.23 -2.96 12.76
C GLU A 130 17.64 -1.64 12.08
N ASN A 131 17.23 -1.42 10.84
CA ASN A 131 17.59 -0.25 10.05
C ASN A 131 16.45 0.75 9.84
N LEU A 132 15.32 0.57 10.50
CA LEU A 132 14.06 1.26 10.23
C LEU A 132 14.19 2.80 10.19
N GLU A 133 14.85 3.40 11.17
CA GLU A 133 15.00 4.85 11.25
C GLU A 133 15.82 5.43 10.09
N ASN A 134 16.94 4.79 9.77
CA ASN A 134 17.83 5.25 8.69
C ASN A 134 17.17 5.05 7.32
N ASP A 135 16.56 3.87 7.10
CA ASP A 135 15.91 3.53 5.85
C ASP A 135 14.69 4.43 5.60
N SER A 136 13.84 4.63 6.61
CA SER A 136 12.65 5.49 6.49
C SER A 136 13.02 6.95 6.23
N LYS A 137 14.04 7.47 6.91
CA LYS A 137 14.55 8.82 6.69
C LYS A 137 15.03 9.01 5.25
N LYS A 138 15.87 8.09 4.76
CA LYS A 138 16.40 8.12 3.39
C LYS A 138 15.28 8.08 2.35
N VAL A 139 14.33 7.14 2.51
CA VAL A 139 13.23 6.97 1.56
C VAL A 139 12.30 8.19 1.57
N LYS A 140 12.06 8.77 2.75
CA LYS A 140 11.31 10.01 2.89
C LYS A 140 11.98 11.17 2.16
N GLU A 141 13.29 11.35 2.32
CA GLU A 141 14.06 12.39 1.62
C GLU A 141 13.94 12.24 0.09
N LEU A 142 13.98 11.01 -0.43
CA LEU A 142 13.78 10.73 -1.86
C LEU A 142 12.38 11.14 -2.33
N LYS A 143 11.33 10.76 -1.58
CA LYS A 143 9.95 11.13 -1.89
C LYS A 143 9.74 12.64 -1.84
N ASP A 144 10.23 13.30 -0.80
CA ASP A 144 10.09 14.75 -0.62
C ASP A 144 10.81 15.50 -1.76
N HIS A 145 12.01 15.05 -2.16
CA HIS A 145 12.73 15.60 -3.31
C HIS A 145 11.95 15.39 -4.62
N PHE A 146 11.38 14.19 -4.82
CA PHE A 146 10.56 13.91 -6.01
C PHE A 146 9.35 14.83 -6.07
N ILE A 147 8.60 14.98 -4.97
CA ILE A 147 7.43 15.86 -4.92
C ILE A 147 7.82 17.30 -5.26
N LYS A 148 8.85 17.82 -4.59
CA LYS A 148 9.34 19.18 -4.83
C LYS A 148 9.70 19.38 -6.30
N THR A 149 10.54 18.51 -6.84
CA THR A 149 11.10 18.66 -8.19
C THR A 149 10.01 18.50 -9.27
N VAL A 150 9.07 17.54 -9.11
CA VAL A 150 7.99 17.36 -10.08
C VAL A 150 7.02 18.52 -10.08
N MET A 151 6.67 19.07 -8.90
CA MET A 151 5.78 20.23 -8.80
C MET A 151 6.41 21.51 -9.38
N GLU A 152 7.74 21.67 -9.24
CA GLU A 152 8.47 22.80 -9.82
C GLU A 152 8.56 22.68 -11.35
N ARG A 153 8.75 21.47 -11.89
CA ARG A 153 8.99 21.26 -13.31
C ARG A 153 7.74 20.97 -14.12
N ILE A 154 6.70 20.44 -13.48
CA ILE A 154 5.40 20.13 -14.08
C ILE A 154 4.30 20.68 -13.17
N PRO A 155 4.06 22.00 -13.17
CA PRO A 155 3.23 22.68 -12.15
C PRO A 155 1.77 22.20 -12.07
N GLU A 156 1.21 21.66 -13.14
CA GLU A 156 -0.17 21.16 -13.18
C GLU A 156 -0.34 19.75 -12.61
N THR A 157 0.76 19.12 -12.18
CA THR A 157 0.71 17.80 -11.53
C THR A 157 -0.01 17.88 -10.19
N LYS A 158 -0.86 16.90 -9.89
CA LYS A 158 -1.54 16.76 -8.60
C LYS A 158 -1.09 15.49 -7.89
N ILE A 159 -1.10 15.52 -6.56
CA ILE A 159 -0.90 14.30 -5.75
C ILE A 159 -2.27 13.67 -5.49
N ASN A 160 -2.41 12.38 -5.80
CA ASN A 160 -3.59 11.63 -5.47
C ASN A 160 -3.49 11.07 -4.05
N GLY A 161 -4.47 11.39 -3.22
CA GLY A 161 -4.51 11.00 -1.81
C GLY A 161 -3.87 12.01 -0.87
N LYS A 162 -3.59 11.56 0.35
CA LYS A 162 -2.94 12.39 1.38
C LYS A 162 -1.42 12.41 1.16
N HIS A 163 -0.78 13.51 1.51
CA HIS A 163 0.68 13.67 1.38
C HIS A 163 1.34 14.22 2.65
N ASN A 164 0.56 14.53 3.68
CA ASN A 164 1.10 14.92 4.98
C ASN A 164 1.77 13.72 5.67
N ILE A 165 2.84 13.97 6.43
CA ILE A 165 3.68 12.94 7.03
C ILE A 165 2.93 11.93 7.92
N ASN A 166 1.88 12.37 8.61
CA ASN A 166 1.09 11.52 9.51
C ASN A 166 -0.08 10.81 8.81
N GLU A 167 -0.36 11.15 7.56
CA GLU A 167 -1.50 10.64 6.80
C GLU A 167 -1.09 9.94 5.50
N SER A 168 0.22 9.83 5.25
CA SER A 168 0.75 9.26 4.01
C SER A 168 2.03 8.47 4.23
N SER A 169 2.12 7.33 3.56
CA SER A 169 3.34 6.52 3.50
C SER A 169 4.51 7.32 2.90
N TYR A 170 5.66 7.20 3.53
CA TYR A 170 6.90 7.77 3.00
C TYR A 170 7.41 7.04 1.74
N ALA A 171 6.92 5.82 1.47
CA ALA A 171 7.43 4.96 0.39
C ALA A 171 6.55 4.93 -0.86
N ILE A 172 5.35 5.52 -0.83
CA ILE A 172 4.39 5.49 -1.94
C ILE A 172 3.99 6.91 -2.31
N LEU A 173 3.97 7.22 -3.60
CA LEU A 173 3.48 8.47 -4.18
C LEU A 173 2.65 8.16 -5.41
N ASN A 174 1.46 8.73 -5.49
CA ASN A 174 0.62 8.65 -6.67
C ASN A 174 0.39 10.05 -7.23
N LEU A 175 0.72 10.23 -8.50
CA LEU A 175 0.64 11.52 -9.20
C LEU A 175 -0.38 11.45 -10.33
N CYS A 176 -1.22 12.47 -10.43
CA CYS A 176 -2.04 12.76 -11.61
C CYS A 176 -1.28 13.77 -12.47
N LEU A 177 -0.84 13.34 -13.64
CA LEU A 177 -0.08 14.14 -14.59
C LEU A 177 -1.03 14.91 -15.51
N PRO A 178 -0.66 16.12 -16.00
CA PRO A 178 -1.48 16.90 -16.93
C PRO A 178 -1.43 16.33 -18.36
N ILE A 179 -1.64 15.05 -18.52
CA ILE A 179 -1.57 14.32 -19.78
C ILE A 179 -2.86 13.54 -19.95
N ASN A 180 -3.46 13.61 -21.15
CA ASN A 180 -4.67 12.86 -21.45
C ASN A 180 -4.44 11.35 -21.33
N ILE A 181 -5.43 10.64 -20.79
CA ILE A 181 -5.41 9.18 -20.57
C ILE A 181 -5.16 8.39 -21.87
N ASP A 182 -5.52 8.92 -23.02
CA ASP A 182 -5.28 8.31 -24.35
C ASP A 182 -3.78 8.08 -24.63
N LYS A 183 -2.90 8.86 -24.00
CA LYS A 183 -1.45 8.73 -24.11
C LYS A 183 -0.84 7.69 -23.17
N LYS A 184 -1.65 7.04 -22.32
CA LYS A 184 -1.20 6.10 -21.28
C LYS A 184 -0.34 4.96 -21.85
N THR A 185 -0.78 4.35 -22.95
CA THR A 185 -0.06 3.22 -23.55
C THR A 185 1.32 3.65 -24.06
N ILE A 186 1.39 4.81 -24.71
CA ILE A 186 2.64 5.37 -25.23
C ILE A 186 3.58 5.74 -24.08
N LEU A 187 3.05 6.37 -23.02
CA LEU A 187 3.84 6.73 -21.85
C LEU A 187 4.42 5.49 -21.17
N ASN A 188 3.60 4.46 -20.92
CA ASN A 188 4.06 3.22 -20.31
C ASN A 188 5.18 2.55 -21.13
N PHE A 189 5.03 2.50 -22.45
CA PHE A 189 6.05 1.96 -23.35
C PHE A 189 7.34 2.78 -23.34
N LYS A 190 7.26 4.12 -23.37
CA LYS A 190 8.43 5.00 -23.27
C LYS A 190 9.15 4.89 -21.91
N LEU A 191 8.37 4.74 -20.81
CA LEU A 191 8.92 4.52 -19.45
C LEU A 191 9.70 3.21 -19.39
N ASP A 192 9.15 2.12 -19.94
CA ASP A 192 9.81 0.81 -19.98
C ASP A 192 11.12 0.88 -20.78
N LEU A 193 11.10 1.49 -21.98
CA LEU A 193 12.32 1.71 -22.77
C LEU A 193 13.38 2.55 -22.05
N ALA A 194 12.95 3.49 -21.21
CA ALA A 194 13.83 4.31 -20.40
C ALA A 194 14.31 3.60 -19.11
N GLY A 195 13.90 2.34 -18.88
CA GLY A 195 14.24 1.59 -17.68
C GLY A 195 13.55 2.10 -16.41
N ILE A 196 12.45 2.84 -16.55
CA ILE A 196 11.67 3.40 -15.43
C ILE A 196 10.50 2.47 -15.11
N SER A 197 10.56 1.82 -13.96
CA SER A 197 9.48 0.94 -13.46
C SER A 197 8.56 1.69 -12.52
N CYS A 198 7.33 1.94 -12.94
CA CYS A 198 6.26 2.50 -12.12
C CYS A 198 4.94 1.79 -12.44
N SER A 199 3.87 2.09 -11.71
CA SER A 199 2.55 1.48 -11.93
C SER A 199 1.53 2.52 -12.36
N SER A 200 0.73 2.19 -13.37
CA SER A 200 -0.40 2.99 -13.81
C SER A 200 -1.71 2.29 -13.44
N GLY A 201 -2.16 2.46 -12.20
CA GLY A 201 -3.30 1.76 -11.60
C GLY A 201 -2.89 0.73 -10.54
N SER A 202 -3.76 -0.21 -10.19
CA SER A 202 -3.45 -1.29 -9.25
C SER A 202 -2.39 -2.23 -9.84
N ALA A 203 -1.34 -2.51 -9.08
CA ALA A 203 -0.29 -3.45 -9.50
C ALA A 203 -0.81 -4.89 -9.69
N CYS A 204 -1.87 -5.27 -8.95
CA CYS A 204 -2.51 -6.58 -9.07
C CYS A 204 -3.39 -6.71 -10.33
N GLN A 205 -3.74 -5.59 -10.94
CA GLN A 205 -4.53 -5.52 -12.18
C GLN A 205 -3.66 -5.12 -13.38
N SER A 206 -2.35 -5.31 -13.30
CA SER A 206 -1.45 -5.08 -14.43
C SER A 206 -1.88 -5.97 -15.59
N GLY A 207 -2.32 -5.33 -16.71
CA GLY A 207 -2.94 -6.03 -17.86
C GLY A 207 -4.47 -5.88 -17.96
N SER A 208 -5.14 -5.36 -16.92
CA SER A 208 -6.56 -4.99 -17.03
C SER A 208 -6.70 -3.59 -17.64
N SER A 209 -7.65 -3.46 -18.58
CA SER A 209 -8.06 -2.15 -19.14
C SER A 209 -8.96 -1.35 -18.19
N GLN A 210 -9.33 -1.92 -17.04
CA GLN A 210 -10.24 -1.26 -16.11
C GLN A 210 -9.54 -0.16 -15.30
N PRO A 211 -10.21 0.97 -15.06
CA PRO A 211 -9.68 2.02 -14.19
C PRO A 211 -9.53 1.53 -12.75
N SER A 212 -8.65 2.18 -11.99
CA SER A 212 -8.51 1.89 -10.56
C SER A 212 -9.80 2.19 -9.82
N HIS A 213 -10.32 1.18 -9.10
CA HIS A 213 -11.50 1.35 -8.24
C HIS A 213 -11.25 2.32 -7.07
N VAL A 214 -9.99 2.50 -6.65
CA VAL A 214 -9.61 3.49 -5.62
C VAL A 214 -9.68 4.89 -6.20
N LEU A 215 -9.03 5.12 -7.33
CA LEU A 215 -8.97 6.44 -7.95
C LEU A 215 -10.33 6.89 -8.46
N SER A 216 -11.17 5.97 -8.97
CA SER A 216 -12.53 6.29 -9.41
C SER A 216 -13.45 6.81 -8.31
N GLU A 217 -13.19 6.44 -7.04
CA GLU A 217 -13.95 6.96 -5.89
C GLU A 217 -13.38 8.26 -5.31
N MET A 218 -12.17 8.65 -5.74
CA MET A 218 -11.44 9.79 -5.16
C MET A 218 -11.32 10.98 -6.09
N LEU A 219 -11.18 10.72 -7.39
CA LEU A 219 -10.86 11.74 -8.39
C LEU A 219 -12.13 12.32 -9.02
N SER A 220 -12.02 13.56 -9.48
CA SER A 220 -13.04 14.15 -10.34
C SER A 220 -13.05 13.50 -11.73
N ASP A 221 -14.16 13.63 -12.45
CA ASP A 221 -14.28 13.12 -13.83
C ASP A 221 -13.20 13.70 -14.76
N ASP A 222 -12.74 14.92 -14.50
CA ASP A 222 -11.67 15.55 -15.29
C ASP A 222 -10.28 15.01 -14.94
N ASP A 223 -10.01 14.72 -13.67
CA ASP A 223 -8.74 14.10 -13.27
C ASP A 223 -8.70 12.62 -13.67
N MET A 224 -9.84 11.93 -13.77
CA MET A 224 -9.94 10.57 -14.32
C MET A 224 -9.60 10.48 -15.81
N LYS A 225 -9.72 11.59 -16.56
CA LYS A 225 -9.28 11.68 -17.96
C LYS A 225 -7.77 11.89 -18.10
N LYS A 226 -7.05 12.04 -17.00
CA LYS A 226 -5.60 12.23 -16.95
C LYS A 226 -4.88 10.96 -16.52
N ILE A 227 -3.60 10.88 -16.84
CA ILE A 227 -2.77 9.73 -16.46
C ILE A 227 -2.38 9.84 -14.99
N SER A 228 -2.69 8.81 -14.23
CA SER A 228 -2.18 8.63 -12.87
C SER A 228 -1.08 7.57 -12.84
N LEU A 229 0.08 7.91 -12.24
CA LEU A 229 1.21 7.02 -12.03
C LEU A 229 1.52 6.88 -10.55
N ARG A 230 1.77 5.65 -10.11
CA ARG A 230 2.26 5.36 -8.77
C ARG A 230 3.75 5.04 -8.78
N PHE A 231 4.49 5.75 -7.95
CA PHE A 231 5.90 5.53 -7.68
C PHE A 231 6.06 4.90 -6.30
N SER A 232 6.94 3.91 -6.20
CA SER A 232 7.29 3.26 -4.94
C SER A 232 8.78 3.41 -4.72
N PHE A 233 9.16 3.95 -3.56
CA PHE A 233 10.54 4.24 -3.22
C PHE A 233 11.11 3.17 -2.31
N SER A 234 12.41 2.93 -2.46
CA SER A 234 13.17 1.98 -1.66
C SER A 234 14.50 2.63 -1.22
N LYS A 235 15.08 2.10 -0.15
CA LYS A 235 16.41 2.48 0.32
C LYS A 235 17.52 2.32 -0.73
N PHE A 236 17.27 1.56 -1.79
CA PHE A 236 18.20 1.34 -2.89
C PHE A 236 18.14 2.44 -3.96
N ASN A 237 17.11 3.27 -3.95
CA ASN A 237 17.00 4.38 -4.88
C ASN A 237 17.96 5.54 -4.52
N THR A 238 18.20 6.39 -5.51
CA THR A 238 19.09 7.54 -5.43
C THR A 238 18.40 8.81 -5.91
N ILE A 239 18.88 9.97 -5.47
CA ILE A 239 18.43 11.29 -5.95
C ILE A 239 18.59 11.42 -7.47
N LYS A 240 19.68 10.88 -8.05
CA LYS A 240 19.91 10.92 -9.50
C LYS A 240 18.85 10.16 -10.29
N GLU A 241 18.37 9.03 -9.77
CA GLU A 241 17.26 8.30 -10.40
C GLU A 241 15.95 9.08 -10.31
N VAL A 242 15.71 9.76 -9.19
CA VAL A 242 14.55 10.65 -9.02
C VAL A 242 14.61 11.79 -10.05
N ASP A 243 15.74 12.49 -10.16
CA ASP A 243 15.92 13.58 -11.12
C ASP A 243 15.75 13.10 -12.57
N TYR A 244 16.26 11.92 -12.88
CA TYR A 244 16.10 11.30 -14.20
C TYR A 244 14.63 11.05 -14.55
N VAL A 245 13.86 10.50 -13.60
CA VAL A 245 12.43 10.25 -13.79
C VAL A 245 11.66 11.56 -13.99
N VAL A 246 11.94 12.59 -13.18
CA VAL A 246 11.25 13.88 -13.31
C VAL A 246 11.57 14.55 -14.65
N GLU A 247 12.82 14.52 -15.09
CA GLU A 247 13.21 15.06 -16.40
C GLU A 247 12.52 14.31 -17.55
N PHE A 248 12.46 12.99 -17.47
CA PHE A 248 11.73 12.17 -18.44
C PHE A 248 10.24 12.55 -18.51
N LEU A 249 9.57 12.67 -17.35
CA LEU A 249 8.15 13.04 -17.29
C LEU A 249 7.91 14.45 -17.84
N LYS A 250 8.77 15.41 -17.50
CA LYS A 250 8.72 16.77 -18.02
C LYS A 250 8.78 16.78 -19.54
N ASN A 251 9.79 16.15 -20.13
CA ASN A 251 9.97 16.09 -21.57
C ASN A 251 8.75 15.44 -22.26
N PHE A 252 8.19 14.37 -21.66
CA PHE A 252 6.99 13.73 -22.19
C PHE A 252 5.76 14.65 -22.13
N VAL A 253 5.61 15.45 -21.07
CA VAL A 253 4.50 16.44 -20.95
C VAL A 253 4.64 17.55 -21.99
N GLU A 254 5.87 18.05 -22.21
CA GLU A 254 6.13 19.11 -23.19
C GLU A 254 5.92 18.66 -24.66
N GLU A 255 6.06 17.35 -24.94
CA GLU A 255 5.84 16.76 -26.28
C GLU A 255 4.34 16.46 -26.58
N ASN A 256 3.42 16.48 -25.58
CA ASN A 256 2.05 15.97 -25.72
C ASN A 256 0.97 16.87 -25.14
#